data_d60d5626353b777fe2cd94e7abf236df
#
_entry.id   d60d5626353b777fe2cd94e7abf236df
#
_cell.length_a   1.000
_cell.length_b   1.000
_cell.length_c   1.000
_cell.angle_alpha   90.00
_cell.angle_beta   90.00
_cell.angle_gamma   90.00
#
_symmetry.space_group_name_H-M   'P 1'
#
loop_
_entity.id
_entity.type
_entity.pdbx_description
1 polymer ?
#
loop_
_entity_poly.entity_id
_entity_poly.type
_entity_poly.pdbx_seq_one_letter_code
_entity_poly.pdbx_strand_id
1 'polypeptide(L)'
;MEQITEKINDLFVSWGFDSSEVGPIMTLVLIIGIAFLADLICRNILLRVVAKLVKKTKATWDDIVFDRKVLIYLSHLVPPIIIYVLIPLAIPNVSALDFIRRICMIYIIAVFLRFISAFLSAVYHVYSEREQFRDRPLKGLLQTAQVILFFIGGIVVISVLIDKSPMVLLTGLGASAAILMLVFKDSIMGFVSGIQLSANNMLKVGDWIAMPKYGADGTVIEVTLNTVKVRNWDNTITTIPPYLLVSDSFQNWRGMQESGGRRVKRSINIDMNSVRFCTSEMLAKYKKIQLLTDYVEQTEQVVKEYNKEHHIDNSILVNGRRQTNLGVFRAYLTNYLKSLPDVNKNLTCMVRYLQPTEQGIPVELYFFSAVKEWVPYEGIQADVFDHLLAIVPVSYTHLTLPTILLV
;
A
#
# COMPACT_ATOMS: atom_id res chain seq x y z
N MET A 1 51.99 18.07 32.03
CA MET A 1 50.96 19.04 32.47
C MET A 1 51.48 19.86 33.65
N GLU A 2 52.00 19.26 34.73
CA GLU A 2 52.58 19.97 35.88
C GLU A 2 53.64 21.01 35.50
N GLN A 3 54.62 20.65 34.65
CA GLN A 3 55.65 21.59 34.18
C GLN A 3 55.12 22.82 33.43
N ILE A 4 53.95 22.70 32.76
CA ILE A 4 53.32 23.84 32.07
C ILE A 4 52.62 24.73 33.07
N THR A 5 51.94 24.14 34.06
CA THR A 5 51.27 24.86 35.12
C THR A 5 52.27 25.64 35.97
N GLU A 6 53.42 25.03 36.28
CA GLU A 6 54.54 25.65 37.00
C GLU A 6 55.09 26.86 36.26
N LYS A 7 55.39 26.72 34.97
CA LYS A 7 55.88 27.85 34.11
C LYS A 7 54.82 28.98 33.98
N ILE A 8 53.55 28.67 33.93
CA ILE A 8 52.47 29.68 33.90
C ILE A 8 52.40 30.41 35.23
N ASN A 9 52.50 29.71 36.37
CA ASN A 9 52.55 30.29 37.71
C ASN A 9 53.79 31.19 37.87
N ASP A 10 54.98 30.75 37.47
CA ASP A 10 56.21 31.55 37.52
C ASP A 10 56.08 32.84 36.71
N LEU A 11 55.40 32.78 35.57
CA LEU A 11 55.18 33.95 34.74
C LEU A 11 54.21 34.97 35.43
N PHE A 12 53.19 34.51 36.14
CA PHE A 12 52.25 35.36 36.90
C PHE A 12 52.93 35.96 38.14
N VAL A 13 53.77 35.16 38.86
CA VAL A 13 54.59 35.68 39.98
C VAL A 13 55.53 36.76 39.48
N SER A 14 56.12 36.62 38.31
CA SER A 14 57.00 37.67 37.72
C SER A 14 56.23 38.96 37.36
N TRP A 15 54.93 38.90 37.21
CA TRP A 15 54.05 40.06 36.97
C TRP A 15 53.49 40.65 38.27
N GLY A 16 53.86 40.13 39.45
CA GLY A 16 53.46 40.68 40.74
C GLY A 16 52.12 40.22 41.31
N PHE A 17 51.61 39.10 40.78
CA PHE A 17 50.35 38.47 41.27
C PHE A 17 50.63 37.38 42.28
N ASP A 18 49.85 37.34 43.38
CA ASP A 18 49.97 36.29 44.40
C ASP A 18 49.47 34.95 43.80
N SER A 19 50.34 33.94 43.81
CA SER A 19 50.18 32.67 43.06
C SER A 19 49.07 31.75 43.58
N SER A 20 48.59 31.95 44.81
CA SER A 20 47.69 30.99 45.49
C SER A 20 46.22 31.13 45.10
N GLU A 21 45.70 32.35 44.88
CA GLU A 21 44.29 32.57 44.57
C GLU A 21 44.05 33.20 43.19
N VAL A 22 44.98 34.03 42.71
CA VAL A 22 44.83 34.78 41.47
C VAL A 22 45.28 33.94 40.26
N GLY A 23 46.28 33.05 40.43
CA GLY A 23 46.80 32.21 39.35
C GLY A 23 45.76 31.35 38.65
N PRO A 24 44.90 30.60 39.33
CA PRO A 24 43.84 29.81 38.72
C PRO A 24 42.81 30.63 37.92
N ILE A 25 42.44 31.80 38.44
CA ILE A 25 41.46 32.72 37.79
C ILE A 25 42.07 33.32 36.52
N MET A 26 43.34 33.75 36.56
CA MET A 26 44.04 34.29 35.39
C MET A 26 44.23 33.21 34.30
N THR A 27 44.57 31.98 34.70
CA THR A 27 44.66 30.85 33.77
C THR A 27 43.34 30.54 33.10
N LEU A 28 42.21 30.62 33.87
CA LEU A 28 40.86 30.42 33.31
C LEU A 28 40.53 31.52 32.30
N VAL A 29 40.83 32.79 32.60
CA VAL A 29 40.59 33.92 31.68
C VAL A 29 41.43 33.76 30.40
N LEU A 30 42.67 33.30 30.53
CA LEU A 30 43.56 33.05 29.42
C LEU A 30 43.03 31.91 28.53
N ILE A 31 42.53 30.81 29.10
CA ILE A 31 41.92 29.68 28.36
C ILE A 31 40.70 30.16 27.59
N ILE A 32 39.82 30.94 28.23
CA ILE A 32 38.62 31.50 27.57
C ILE A 32 39.06 32.45 26.45
N GLY A 33 40.08 33.29 26.66
CA GLY A 33 40.61 34.17 25.64
C GLY A 33 41.18 33.41 24.43
N ILE A 34 41.96 32.35 24.66
CA ILE A 34 42.47 31.46 23.61
C ILE A 34 41.32 30.76 22.85
N ALA A 35 40.32 30.27 23.58
CA ALA A 35 39.16 29.61 22.96
C ALA A 35 38.36 30.58 22.06
N PHE A 36 38.16 31.81 22.53
CA PHE A 36 37.48 32.85 21.75
C PHE A 36 38.29 33.27 20.50
N LEU A 37 39.63 33.45 20.67
CA LEU A 37 40.51 33.80 19.57
C LEU A 37 40.54 32.67 18.52
N ALA A 38 40.59 31.44 18.97
CA ALA A 38 40.57 30.26 18.11
C ALA A 38 39.25 30.14 17.34
N ASP A 39 38.10 30.46 17.95
CA ASP A 39 36.83 30.53 17.24
C ASP A 39 36.83 31.58 16.13
N LEU A 40 37.30 32.78 16.41
CA LEU A 40 37.41 33.87 15.41
C LEU A 40 38.32 33.49 14.25
N ILE A 41 39.48 32.88 14.55
CA ILE A 41 40.45 32.43 13.54
C ILE A 41 39.87 31.28 12.73
N CYS A 42 39.32 30.26 13.39
CA CYS A 42 38.74 29.07 12.75
C CYS A 42 37.57 29.46 11.86
N ARG A 43 36.65 30.29 12.34
CA ARG A 43 35.51 30.79 11.58
C ARG A 43 35.97 31.56 10.33
N ASN A 44 36.96 32.45 10.47
CA ASN A 44 37.45 33.21 9.34
C ASN A 44 38.24 32.36 8.33
N ILE A 45 39.01 31.39 8.78
CA ILE A 45 39.77 30.48 7.93
C ILE A 45 38.79 29.52 7.22
N LEU A 46 37.91 28.84 7.97
CA LEU A 46 36.91 27.90 7.41
C LEU A 46 36.08 28.57 6.32
N LEU A 47 35.49 29.74 6.62
CA LEU A 47 34.67 30.47 5.64
C LEU A 47 35.45 30.85 4.39
N ARG A 48 36.76 31.27 4.52
CA ARG A 48 37.58 31.66 3.36
C ARG A 48 38.05 30.45 2.55
N VAL A 49 38.50 29.40 3.21
CA VAL A 49 39.04 28.20 2.55
C VAL A 49 37.95 27.44 1.82
N VAL A 50 36.80 27.23 2.49
CA VAL A 50 35.68 26.52 1.87
C VAL A 50 35.09 27.36 0.73
N ALA A 51 34.90 28.67 0.90
CA ALA A 51 34.46 29.54 -0.19
C ALA A 51 35.41 29.55 -1.40
N LYS A 52 36.72 29.36 -1.18
CA LYS A 52 37.68 29.21 -2.28
C LYS A 52 37.62 27.84 -2.96
N LEU A 53 37.39 26.79 -2.18
CA LEU A 53 37.27 25.42 -2.72
C LEU A 53 35.97 25.27 -3.53
N VAL A 54 34.86 25.75 -3.01
CA VAL A 54 33.55 25.70 -3.67
C VAL A 54 33.55 26.49 -4.99
N LYS A 55 34.18 27.66 -5.03
CA LYS A 55 34.36 28.43 -6.28
C LYS A 55 35.19 27.75 -7.36
N LYS A 56 36.00 26.74 -7.02
CA LYS A 56 36.80 25.95 -7.99
C LYS A 56 36.04 24.78 -8.59
N THR A 57 34.94 24.37 -7.97
CA THR A 57 34.09 23.25 -8.40
C THR A 57 32.99 23.77 -9.30
N LYS A 58 32.69 23.07 -10.40
CA LYS A 58 31.61 23.43 -11.33
C LYS A 58 30.22 22.89 -10.87
N ALA A 59 30.16 22.29 -9.69
CA ALA A 59 28.98 21.65 -9.17
C ALA A 59 28.19 22.62 -8.28
N THR A 60 26.91 22.82 -8.59
CA THR A 60 26.01 23.73 -7.85
C THR A 60 25.57 23.21 -6.47
N TRP A 61 25.71 21.91 -6.22
CA TRP A 61 25.34 21.30 -4.94
C TRP A 61 26.33 21.63 -3.81
N ASP A 62 27.60 21.93 -4.15
CA ASP A 62 28.63 22.28 -3.18
C ASP A 62 28.33 23.60 -2.49
N ASP A 63 27.77 24.57 -3.21
CA ASP A 63 27.38 25.89 -2.68
C ASP A 63 26.31 25.80 -1.60
N ILE A 64 25.40 24.83 -1.73
CA ILE A 64 24.27 24.65 -0.82
C ILE A 64 24.67 23.81 0.41
N VAL A 65 25.44 22.75 0.21
CA VAL A 65 25.87 21.84 1.31
C VAL A 65 26.88 22.54 2.22
N PHE A 66 27.76 23.35 1.68
CA PHE A 66 28.71 24.15 2.44
C PHE A 66 28.26 25.58 2.71
N ASP A 67 26.92 25.76 2.86
CA ASP A 67 26.37 27.05 3.25
C ASP A 67 27.03 27.57 4.53
N ARG A 68 27.13 28.90 4.59
CA ARG A 68 27.71 29.63 5.73
C ARG A 68 27.16 29.18 7.09
N LYS A 69 25.87 28.80 7.16
CA LYS A 69 25.22 28.31 8.38
C LYS A 69 25.82 27.01 8.89
N VAL A 70 26.05 26.05 7.98
CA VAL A 70 26.64 24.73 8.30
C VAL A 70 28.06 24.90 8.81
N LEU A 71 28.87 25.75 8.15
CA LEU A 71 30.24 26.02 8.52
C LEU A 71 30.38 26.76 9.86
N ILE A 72 29.43 27.65 10.19
CA ILE A 72 29.41 28.34 11.48
C ILE A 72 29.19 27.34 12.63
N TYR A 73 28.30 26.36 12.47
CA TYR A 73 28.12 25.32 13.50
C TYR A 73 29.40 24.49 13.70
N LEU A 74 30.15 24.23 12.63
CA LEU A 74 31.41 23.49 12.75
C LEU A 74 32.47 24.30 13.49
N SER A 75 32.56 25.63 13.29
CA SER A 75 33.49 26.48 14.02
C SER A 75 33.18 26.56 15.52
N HIS A 76 31.89 26.52 15.91
CA HIS A 76 31.47 26.52 17.30
C HIS A 76 31.87 25.28 18.12
N LEU A 77 32.38 24.21 17.47
CA LEU A 77 32.96 23.07 18.17
C LEU A 77 34.36 23.36 18.73
N VAL A 78 35.08 24.34 18.18
CA VAL A 78 36.48 24.62 18.55
C VAL A 78 36.62 25.19 19.97
N PRO A 79 35.84 26.20 20.42
CA PRO A 79 35.98 26.73 21.78
C PRO A 79 35.80 25.68 22.89
N PRO A 80 34.71 24.88 22.90
CA PRO A 80 34.50 23.92 23.97
C PRO A 80 35.51 22.78 23.96
N ILE A 81 36.07 22.42 22.79
CA ILE A 81 37.16 21.44 22.71
C ILE A 81 38.39 22.00 23.37
N ILE A 82 38.76 23.27 23.09
CA ILE A 82 39.90 23.92 23.69
C ILE A 82 39.72 24.01 25.22
N ILE A 83 38.53 24.44 25.67
CA ILE A 83 38.22 24.50 27.09
C ILE A 83 38.33 23.10 27.71
N TYR A 84 37.73 22.08 27.12
CA TYR A 84 37.76 20.71 27.62
C TYR A 84 39.17 20.17 27.82
N VAL A 85 40.09 20.49 26.89
CA VAL A 85 41.49 20.03 26.93
C VAL A 85 42.32 20.87 27.93
N LEU A 86 42.13 22.20 27.99
CA LEU A 86 42.98 23.08 28.78
C LEU A 86 42.45 23.34 30.20
N ILE A 87 41.17 23.11 30.52
CA ILE A 87 40.58 23.39 31.84
C ILE A 87 41.31 22.71 33.03
N PRO A 88 41.91 21.48 32.90
CA PRO A 88 42.68 20.91 33.98
C PRO A 88 43.90 21.73 34.43
N LEU A 89 44.38 22.68 33.62
CA LEU A 89 45.46 23.58 33.97
C LEU A 89 45.02 24.71 34.94
N ALA A 90 43.72 25.07 34.90
CA ALA A 90 43.18 26.16 35.70
C ALA A 90 42.52 25.69 36.99
N ILE A 91 41.93 24.49 37.00
CA ILE A 91 41.11 24.00 38.11
C ILE A 91 41.69 22.69 38.65
N PRO A 92 42.34 22.72 39.85
CA PRO A 92 42.87 21.52 40.48
C PRO A 92 41.80 20.69 41.19
N ASN A 93 40.62 21.26 41.48
CA ASN A 93 39.54 20.56 42.14
C ASN A 93 38.86 19.56 41.21
N VAL A 94 39.01 18.26 41.52
CA VAL A 94 38.48 17.16 40.68
C VAL A 94 36.97 17.25 40.43
N SER A 95 36.19 17.56 41.44
CA SER A 95 34.72 17.63 41.31
C SER A 95 34.26 18.79 40.43
N ALA A 96 34.88 19.97 40.57
CA ALA A 96 34.59 21.12 39.71
C ALA A 96 35.05 20.89 38.26
N LEU A 97 36.21 20.23 38.10
CA LEU A 97 36.73 19.88 36.79
C LEU A 97 35.82 18.92 36.06
N ASP A 98 35.32 17.86 36.72
CA ASP A 98 34.39 16.90 36.11
C ASP A 98 33.06 17.55 35.72
N PHE A 99 32.56 18.43 36.55
CA PHE A 99 31.33 19.18 36.23
C PHE A 99 31.49 20.05 34.96
N ILE A 100 32.57 20.82 34.89
CA ILE A 100 32.82 21.67 33.72
C ILE A 100 33.07 20.84 32.46
N ARG A 101 33.79 19.74 32.57
CA ARG A 101 33.99 18.81 31.44
C ARG A 101 32.69 18.22 30.94
N ARG A 102 31.76 17.86 31.83
CA ARG A 102 30.42 17.39 31.45
C ARG A 102 29.65 18.46 30.68
N ILE A 103 29.68 19.72 31.18
CA ILE A 103 29.03 20.84 30.46
C ILE A 103 29.64 21.06 29.08
N CYS A 104 30.96 21.05 28.95
CA CYS A 104 31.64 21.16 27.66
C CYS A 104 31.24 20.03 26.72
N MET A 105 31.17 18.78 27.21
CA MET A 105 30.76 17.63 26.43
C MET A 105 29.30 17.76 25.95
N ILE A 106 28.38 18.17 26.82
CA ILE A 106 26.98 18.40 26.45
C ILE A 106 26.88 19.50 25.39
N TYR A 107 27.65 20.59 25.52
CA TYR A 107 27.67 21.64 24.53
C TYR A 107 28.22 21.15 23.18
N ILE A 108 29.31 20.37 23.18
CA ILE A 108 29.87 19.75 21.98
C ILE A 108 28.81 18.88 21.29
N ILE A 109 28.11 18.01 22.05
CA ILE A 109 27.04 17.16 21.52
C ILE A 109 25.92 18.02 20.93
N ALA A 110 25.46 19.05 21.62
CA ALA A 110 24.39 19.92 21.15
C ALA A 110 24.74 20.65 19.84
N VAL A 111 25.96 21.17 19.75
CA VAL A 111 26.46 21.83 18.54
C VAL A 111 26.62 20.82 17.39
N PHE A 112 27.14 19.63 17.68
CA PHE A 112 27.28 18.57 16.69
C PHE A 112 25.94 18.08 16.14
N LEU A 113 24.92 17.94 17.00
CA LEU A 113 23.55 17.63 16.56
C LEU A 113 22.98 18.73 15.67
N ARG A 114 23.19 20.00 16.02
CA ARG A 114 22.79 21.13 15.16
C ARG A 114 23.53 21.16 13.84
N PHE A 115 24.81 20.83 13.84
CA PHE A 115 25.60 20.72 12.61
C PHE A 115 25.02 19.64 11.71
N ILE A 116 24.76 18.41 12.21
CA ILE A 116 24.18 17.32 11.41
C ILE A 116 22.77 17.71 10.91
N SER A 117 21.94 18.33 11.76
CA SER A 117 20.59 18.78 11.37
C SER A 117 20.65 19.82 10.26
N ALA A 118 21.58 20.80 10.34
CA ALA A 118 21.78 21.80 9.30
C ALA A 118 22.29 21.18 8.00
N PHE A 119 23.23 20.22 8.11
CA PHE A 119 23.75 19.47 6.96
C PHE A 119 22.63 18.68 6.25
N LEU A 120 21.79 17.94 7.01
CA LEU A 120 20.63 17.22 6.46
C LEU A 120 19.64 18.17 5.75
N SER A 121 19.42 19.35 6.34
CA SER A 121 18.57 20.38 5.70
C SER A 121 19.18 20.90 4.40
N ALA A 122 20.50 21.13 4.37
CA ALA A 122 21.19 21.55 3.15
C ALA A 122 21.10 20.49 2.05
N VAL A 123 21.33 19.22 2.40
CA VAL A 123 21.16 18.07 1.48
C VAL A 123 19.72 18.01 0.96
N TYR A 124 18.73 18.18 1.82
CA TYR A 124 17.32 18.23 1.40
C TYR A 124 17.07 19.33 0.37
N HIS A 125 17.59 20.55 0.56
CA HIS A 125 17.42 21.65 -0.39
C HIS A 125 17.99 21.30 -1.77
N VAL A 126 19.18 20.69 -1.83
CA VAL A 126 19.78 20.24 -3.10
C VAL A 126 18.89 19.26 -3.86
N TYR A 127 18.29 18.31 -3.13
CA TYR A 127 17.42 17.30 -3.75
C TYR A 127 16.04 17.84 -4.12
N SER A 128 15.47 18.72 -3.29
CA SER A 128 14.13 19.27 -3.52
C SER A 128 14.05 20.22 -4.73
N GLU A 129 15.16 20.81 -5.15
CA GLU A 129 15.24 21.68 -6.33
C GLU A 129 15.31 20.90 -7.65
N ARG A 130 15.59 19.59 -7.62
CA ARG A 130 15.62 18.77 -8.83
C ARG A 130 14.20 18.38 -9.25
N GLU A 131 13.84 18.59 -10.51
CA GLU A 131 12.51 18.26 -11.08
C GLU A 131 12.05 16.82 -10.81
N GLN A 132 12.98 15.86 -10.81
CA GLN A 132 12.69 14.43 -10.57
C GLN A 132 12.15 14.12 -9.16
N PHE A 133 12.36 15.01 -8.19
CA PHE A 133 12.01 14.80 -6.78
C PHE A 133 10.99 15.81 -6.25
N ARG A 134 10.53 16.73 -7.07
CA ARG A 134 9.64 17.84 -6.70
C ARG A 134 8.31 17.37 -6.10
N ASP A 135 7.77 16.27 -6.62
CA ASP A 135 6.46 15.72 -6.20
C ASP A 135 6.59 14.66 -5.08
N ARG A 136 7.78 14.42 -4.56
CA ARG A 136 7.99 13.42 -3.50
C ARG A 136 7.96 14.05 -2.11
N PRO A 137 7.39 13.40 -1.09
CA PRO A 137 7.28 13.93 0.27
C PRO A 137 8.62 13.89 1.04
N LEU A 138 9.70 14.39 0.44
CA LEU A 138 11.06 14.37 1.01
C LEU A 138 11.14 15.17 2.32
N LYS A 139 10.29 16.20 2.49
CA LYS A 139 10.24 17.01 3.72
C LYS A 139 9.88 16.16 4.95
N GLY A 140 8.96 15.21 4.80
CA GLY A 140 8.61 14.28 5.88
C GLY A 140 9.78 13.39 6.28
N LEU A 141 10.57 12.89 5.31
CA LEU A 141 11.76 12.10 5.57
C LEU A 141 12.83 12.90 6.32
N LEU A 142 13.07 14.16 5.93
CA LEU A 142 13.97 15.05 6.64
C LEU A 142 13.54 15.25 8.09
N GLN A 143 12.26 15.59 8.31
CA GLN A 143 11.72 15.79 9.66
C GLN A 143 11.86 14.54 10.53
N THR A 144 11.56 13.37 9.99
CA THR A 144 11.73 12.09 10.69
C THR A 144 13.19 11.84 11.05
N ALA A 145 14.11 12.04 10.12
CA ALA A 145 15.55 11.89 10.37
C ALA A 145 16.04 12.86 11.46
N GLN A 146 15.59 14.11 11.46
CA GLN A 146 15.92 15.08 12.50
C GLN A 146 15.35 14.70 13.87
N VAL A 147 14.11 14.20 13.94
CA VAL A 147 13.50 13.72 15.20
C VAL A 147 14.32 12.56 15.77
N ILE A 148 14.69 11.58 14.95
CA ILE A 148 15.54 10.45 15.38
C ILE A 148 16.91 10.95 15.86
N LEU A 149 17.53 11.87 15.12
CA LEU A 149 18.82 12.45 15.47
C LEU A 149 18.77 13.13 16.85
N PHE A 150 17.78 13.99 17.08
CA PHE A 150 17.63 14.68 18.37
C PHE A 150 17.22 13.73 19.51
N PHE A 151 16.44 12.69 19.23
CA PHE A 151 16.11 11.66 20.22
C PHE A 151 17.36 10.91 20.67
N ILE A 152 18.17 10.39 19.73
CA ILE A 152 19.43 9.71 20.04
C ILE A 152 20.38 10.68 20.76
N GLY A 153 20.51 11.89 20.26
CA GLY A 153 21.33 12.93 20.88
C GLY A 153 20.90 13.26 22.30
N GLY A 154 19.61 13.32 22.57
CA GLY A 154 19.06 13.49 23.92
C GLY A 154 19.46 12.36 24.86
N ILE A 155 19.42 11.11 24.39
CA ILE A 155 19.90 9.96 25.20
C ILE A 155 21.39 10.08 25.50
N VAL A 156 22.20 10.50 24.52
CA VAL A 156 23.64 10.70 24.74
C VAL A 156 23.89 11.82 25.74
N VAL A 157 23.15 12.94 25.68
CA VAL A 157 23.23 14.02 26.68
C VAL A 157 22.85 13.53 28.08
N ILE A 158 21.76 12.78 28.20
CA ILE A 158 21.33 12.19 29.49
C ILE A 158 22.40 11.23 30.00
N SER A 159 23.02 10.42 29.14
CA SER A 159 24.08 9.49 29.52
C SER A 159 25.28 10.21 30.14
N VAL A 160 25.67 11.35 29.57
CA VAL A 160 26.75 12.20 30.10
C VAL A 160 26.37 12.80 31.46
N LEU A 161 25.11 13.23 31.65
CA LEU A 161 24.62 13.79 32.91
C LEU A 161 24.63 12.78 34.05
N ILE A 162 24.20 11.54 33.78
CA ILE A 162 24.06 10.49 34.84
C ILE A 162 25.29 9.58 34.93
N ASP A 163 26.32 9.86 34.14
CA ASP A 163 27.56 9.09 34.08
C ASP A 163 27.36 7.60 33.79
N LYS A 164 26.53 7.31 32.82
CA LYS A 164 26.22 5.96 32.33
C LYS A 164 26.46 5.84 30.82
N SER A 165 26.81 4.64 30.38
CA SER A 165 26.97 4.38 28.95
C SER A 165 25.66 4.63 28.18
N PRO A 166 25.68 5.34 27.04
CA PRO A 166 24.51 5.51 26.18
C PRO A 166 23.88 4.18 25.76
N MET A 167 24.70 3.14 25.58
CA MET A 167 24.25 1.80 25.22
C MET A 167 23.35 1.17 26.28
N VAL A 168 23.68 1.35 27.56
CA VAL A 168 22.86 0.84 28.67
C VAL A 168 21.46 1.48 28.65
N LEU A 169 21.40 2.80 28.42
CA LEU A 169 20.13 3.51 28.31
C LEU A 169 19.32 3.06 27.07
N LEU A 170 19.98 2.96 25.93
CA LEU A 170 19.34 2.49 24.68
C LEU A 170 18.83 1.06 24.83
N THR A 171 19.60 0.17 25.46
CA THR A 171 19.17 -1.22 25.69
C THR A 171 17.96 -1.28 26.63
N GLY A 172 17.99 -0.54 27.73
CA GLY A 172 16.88 -0.48 28.67
C GLY A 172 15.61 0.09 28.04
N LEU A 173 15.72 1.21 27.33
CA LEU A 173 14.61 1.81 26.59
C LEU A 173 14.10 0.88 25.47
N GLY A 174 15.01 0.23 24.75
CA GLY A 174 14.66 -0.70 23.67
C GLY A 174 13.91 -1.93 24.19
N ALA A 175 14.36 -2.51 25.30
CA ALA A 175 13.67 -3.63 25.94
C ALA A 175 12.25 -3.23 26.39
N SER A 176 12.12 -2.07 27.06
CA SER A 176 10.82 -1.55 27.47
C SER A 176 9.89 -1.26 26.29
N ALA A 177 10.43 -0.66 25.22
CA ALA A 177 9.67 -0.39 23.98
C ALA A 177 9.21 -1.68 23.31
N ALA A 178 10.03 -2.74 23.28
CA ALA A 178 9.66 -4.03 22.72
C ALA A 178 8.49 -4.67 23.48
N ILE A 179 8.51 -4.60 24.82
CA ILE A 179 7.41 -5.10 25.66
C ILE A 179 6.13 -4.29 25.39
N LEU A 180 6.22 -2.96 25.38
CA LEU A 180 5.08 -2.10 25.08
C LEU A 180 4.52 -2.36 23.68
N MET A 181 5.40 -2.51 22.68
CA MET A 181 4.98 -2.83 21.32
C MET A 181 4.24 -4.17 21.24
N LEU A 182 4.70 -5.19 22.02
CA LEU A 182 4.03 -6.48 22.06
C LEU A 182 2.62 -6.37 22.69
N VAL A 183 2.48 -5.60 23.78
CA VAL A 183 1.20 -5.38 24.46
C VAL A 183 0.20 -4.62 23.57
N PHE A 184 0.67 -3.60 22.85
CA PHE A 184 -0.18 -2.76 22.01
C PHE A 184 -0.24 -3.18 20.53
N LYS A 185 0.41 -4.29 20.15
CA LYS A 185 0.51 -4.77 18.76
C LYS A 185 -0.84 -4.77 18.04
N ASP A 186 -1.85 -5.41 18.63
CA ASP A 186 -3.16 -5.57 18.00
C ASP A 186 -3.91 -4.24 17.90
N SER A 187 -3.77 -3.38 18.89
CA SER A 187 -4.35 -2.03 18.88
C SER A 187 -3.73 -1.15 17.78
N ILE A 188 -2.41 -1.17 17.65
CA ILE A 188 -1.68 -0.44 16.61
C ILE A 188 -2.07 -0.98 15.23
N MET A 189 -2.12 -2.31 15.08
CA MET A 189 -2.51 -2.97 13.84
C MET A 189 -3.94 -2.60 13.44
N GLY A 190 -4.89 -2.63 14.38
CA GLY A 190 -6.28 -2.22 14.17
C GLY A 190 -6.39 -0.75 13.75
N PHE A 191 -5.69 0.15 14.44
CA PHE A 191 -5.66 1.57 14.14
C PHE A 191 -5.12 1.87 12.73
N VAL A 192 -3.95 1.32 12.40
CA VAL A 192 -3.32 1.51 11.07
C VAL A 192 -4.21 0.95 9.97
N SER A 193 -4.77 -0.24 10.15
CA SER A 193 -5.66 -0.88 9.18
C SER A 193 -6.98 -0.11 9.01
N GLY A 194 -7.54 0.44 10.10
CA GLY A 194 -8.72 1.30 10.04
C GLY A 194 -8.50 2.56 9.20
N ILE A 195 -7.35 3.22 9.39
CA ILE A 195 -6.94 4.35 8.54
C ILE A 195 -6.78 3.92 7.08
N GLN A 196 -6.12 2.79 6.84
CA GLN A 196 -5.86 2.28 5.49
C GLN A 196 -7.16 1.94 4.75
N LEU A 197 -8.13 1.28 5.41
CA LEU A 197 -9.45 0.99 4.85
C LEU A 197 -10.18 2.27 4.42
N SER A 198 -10.12 3.29 5.27
CA SER A 198 -10.78 4.59 5.02
C SER A 198 -10.06 5.39 3.93
N ALA A 199 -8.75 5.55 4.03
CA ALA A 199 -7.95 6.35 3.10
C ALA A 199 -7.97 5.79 1.66
N ASN A 200 -7.99 4.47 1.51
CA ASN A 200 -8.05 3.80 0.21
C ASN A 200 -9.48 3.54 -0.28
N ASN A 201 -10.50 4.04 0.41
CA ASN A 201 -11.91 3.80 0.07
C ASN A 201 -12.27 2.31 -0.11
N MET A 202 -11.58 1.42 0.60
CA MET A 202 -11.79 -0.02 0.47
C MET A 202 -13.15 -0.45 1.00
N LEU A 203 -13.65 0.26 2.04
CA LEU A 203 -14.89 -0.07 2.72
C LEU A 203 -15.60 1.18 3.21
N LYS A 204 -16.93 1.21 3.09
CA LYS A 204 -17.80 2.26 3.63
C LYS A 204 -19.02 1.66 4.33
N VAL A 205 -19.61 2.41 5.25
CA VAL A 205 -20.92 2.07 5.79
C VAL A 205 -21.95 2.04 4.66
N GLY A 206 -22.77 1.00 4.62
CA GLY A 206 -23.72 0.72 3.56
C GLY A 206 -23.21 -0.23 2.46
N ASP A 207 -21.90 -0.53 2.41
CA ASP A 207 -21.40 -1.51 1.46
C ASP A 207 -21.90 -2.92 1.81
N TRP A 208 -22.25 -3.67 0.78
CA TRP A 208 -22.40 -5.11 0.91
C TRP A 208 -21.04 -5.77 0.69
N ILE A 209 -20.62 -6.55 1.69
CA ILE A 209 -19.37 -7.34 1.62
C ILE A 209 -19.65 -8.82 1.88
N ALA A 210 -18.83 -9.67 1.29
CA ALA A 210 -18.81 -11.09 1.57
C ALA A 210 -17.41 -11.52 1.98
N MET A 211 -17.31 -12.14 3.15
CA MET A 211 -16.08 -12.69 3.74
C MET A 211 -16.41 -14.03 4.40
N PRO A 212 -16.62 -15.09 3.61
CA PRO A 212 -17.14 -16.38 4.09
C PRO A 212 -16.29 -17.01 5.19
N LYS A 213 -14.95 -16.83 5.11
CA LYS A 213 -14.02 -17.33 6.12
C LYS A 213 -14.35 -16.86 7.55
N TYR A 214 -14.98 -15.71 7.68
CA TYR A 214 -15.33 -15.09 8.97
C TYR A 214 -16.86 -15.03 9.20
N GLY A 215 -17.63 -15.73 8.39
CA GLY A 215 -19.08 -15.75 8.51
C GLY A 215 -19.75 -14.39 8.28
N ALA A 216 -19.15 -13.56 7.45
CA ALA A 216 -19.72 -12.27 7.08
C ALA A 216 -20.20 -12.30 5.63
N ASP A 217 -21.47 -12.05 5.43
CA ASP A 217 -22.11 -11.81 4.13
C ASP A 217 -23.33 -10.90 4.35
N GLY A 218 -23.15 -9.60 4.11
CA GLY A 218 -24.19 -8.63 4.39
C GLY A 218 -23.72 -7.19 4.31
N THR A 219 -24.50 -6.29 4.92
CA THR A 219 -24.26 -4.85 4.85
C THR A 219 -23.41 -4.36 6.01
N VAL A 220 -22.40 -3.57 5.72
CA VAL A 220 -21.58 -2.87 6.72
C VAL A 220 -22.41 -1.80 7.39
N ILE A 221 -22.60 -1.93 8.71
CA ILE A 221 -23.40 -0.98 9.49
C ILE A 221 -22.56 0.01 10.28
N GLU A 222 -21.31 -0.36 10.59
CA GLU A 222 -20.39 0.48 11.37
C GLU A 222 -18.95 0.19 10.98
N VAL A 223 -18.16 1.24 10.87
CA VAL A 223 -16.70 1.17 10.66
C VAL A 223 -16.05 2.07 11.71
N THR A 224 -15.32 1.47 12.64
CA THR A 224 -14.52 2.17 13.65
C THR A 224 -13.03 1.87 13.45
N LEU A 225 -12.17 2.49 14.24
CA LEU A 225 -10.72 2.24 14.16
C LEU A 225 -10.33 0.79 14.50
N ASN A 226 -11.11 0.13 15.34
CA ASN A 226 -10.77 -1.20 15.86
C ASN A 226 -11.78 -2.29 15.46
N THR A 227 -12.94 -1.91 14.91
CA THR A 227 -14.00 -2.88 14.57
C THR A 227 -14.78 -2.45 13.34
N VAL A 228 -15.15 -3.44 12.53
CA VAL A 228 -16.13 -3.32 11.45
C VAL A 228 -17.28 -4.26 11.78
N LYS A 229 -18.50 -3.74 11.80
CA LYS A 229 -19.73 -4.55 12.02
C LYS A 229 -20.48 -4.75 10.71
N VAL A 230 -20.76 -5.99 10.40
CA VAL A 230 -21.52 -6.41 9.22
C VAL A 230 -22.83 -7.04 9.69
N ARG A 231 -23.94 -6.53 9.22
CA ARG A 231 -25.26 -7.16 9.40
C ARG A 231 -25.47 -8.14 8.26
N ASN A 232 -25.44 -9.43 8.59
CA ASN A 232 -25.69 -10.53 7.67
C ASN A 232 -27.17 -10.56 7.22
N TRP A 233 -27.47 -11.33 6.20
CA TRP A 233 -28.81 -11.47 5.64
C TRP A 233 -29.81 -12.14 6.59
N ASP A 234 -29.33 -12.91 7.57
CA ASP A 234 -30.12 -13.50 8.66
C ASP A 234 -30.31 -12.58 9.86
N ASN A 235 -29.92 -11.28 9.73
CA ASN A 235 -29.93 -10.26 10.76
C ASN A 235 -28.92 -10.47 11.91
N THR A 236 -28.05 -11.47 11.85
CA THR A 236 -26.92 -11.57 12.78
C THR A 236 -25.89 -10.49 12.50
N ILE A 237 -25.10 -10.12 13.52
CA ILE A 237 -24.05 -9.12 13.38
C ILE A 237 -22.69 -9.82 13.54
N THR A 238 -21.90 -9.84 12.49
CA THR A 238 -20.52 -10.26 12.54
C THR A 238 -19.60 -9.06 12.78
N THR A 239 -18.74 -9.17 13.80
CA THR A 239 -17.75 -8.12 14.13
C THR A 239 -16.37 -8.58 13.65
N ILE A 240 -15.74 -7.79 12.80
CA ILE A 240 -14.47 -8.09 12.16
C ILE A 240 -13.45 -7.03 12.54
N PRO A 241 -12.27 -7.41 13.07
CA PRO A 241 -11.15 -6.48 13.24
C PRO A 241 -10.68 -5.92 11.89
N PRO A 242 -10.43 -4.60 11.76
CA PRO A 242 -10.03 -3.98 10.49
C PRO A 242 -8.80 -4.59 9.83
N TYR A 243 -7.85 -5.10 10.62
CA TYR A 243 -6.63 -5.70 10.07
C TYR A 243 -6.91 -6.96 9.23
N LEU A 244 -7.99 -7.71 9.52
CA LEU A 244 -8.37 -8.87 8.73
C LEU A 244 -8.89 -8.49 7.33
N LEU A 245 -9.55 -7.33 7.23
CA LEU A 245 -10.02 -6.79 5.95
C LEU A 245 -8.89 -6.23 5.09
N VAL A 246 -7.72 -5.95 5.69
CA VAL A 246 -6.51 -5.52 4.96
C VAL A 246 -5.60 -6.70 4.64
N SER A 247 -5.51 -7.70 5.53
CA SER A 247 -4.61 -8.84 5.37
C SER A 247 -5.20 -9.98 4.55
N ASP A 248 -6.53 -10.14 4.59
CA ASP A 248 -7.24 -11.17 3.84
C ASP A 248 -8.05 -10.57 2.69
N SER A 249 -8.43 -11.41 1.72
CA SER A 249 -9.31 -10.99 0.64
C SER A 249 -10.78 -11.02 1.07
N PHE A 250 -11.52 -10.00 0.69
CA PHE A 250 -12.98 -9.95 0.80
C PHE A 250 -13.59 -9.44 -0.51
N GLN A 251 -14.84 -9.79 -0.76
CA GLN A 251 -15.59 -9.26 -1.90
C GLN A 251 -16.39 -8.04 -1.45
N ASN A 252 -16.22 -6.90 -2.13
CA ASN A 252 -17.05 -5.72 -1.98
C ASN A 252 -17.98 -5.60 -3.18
N TRP A 253 -19.29 -5.70 -2.94
CA TRP A 253 -20.31 -5.66 -3.97
C TRP A 253 -20.69 -4.24 -4.42
N ARG A 254 -20.05 -3.20 -3.88
CA ARG A 254 -20.25 -1.81 -4.34
C ARG A 254 -20.02 -1.69 -5.85
N GLY A 255 -18.96 -2.30 -6.37
CA GLY A 255 -18.68 -2.29 -7.81
C GLY A 255 -19.81 -2.89 -8.65
N MET A 256 -20.51 -3.92 -8.15
CA MET A 256 -21.71 -4.44 -8.81
C MET A 256 -22.86 -3.44 -8.73
N GLN A 257 -23.09 -2.80 -7.59
CA GLN A 257 -24.14 -1.80 -7.42
C GLN A 257 -23.91 -0.55 -8.28
N GLU A 258 -22.68 -0.15 -8.47
CA GLU A 258 -22.29 0.98 -9.32
C GLU A 258 -22.23 0.60 -10.81
N SER A 259 -22.09 -0.69 -11.12
CA SER A 259 -22.05 -1.18 -12.52
C SER A 259 -23.41 -1.14 -13.20
N GLY A 260 -23.40 -1.39 -14.53
CA GLY A 260 -24.61 -1.45 -15.34
C GLY A 260 -25.48 -2.69 -15.12
N GLY A 261 -25.12 -3.64 -14.24
CA GLY A 261 -25.95 -4.83 -14.05
C GLY A 261 -25.38 -5.88 -13.11
N ARG A 262 -26.27 -6.77 -12.66
CA ARG A 262 -25.94 -7.92 -11.83
C ARG A 262 -25.83 -9.18 -12.67
N ARG A 263 -24.73 -9.91 -12.53
CA ARG A 263 -24.43 -11.10 -13.34
C ARG A 263 -25.33 -12.27 -13.01
N VAL A 264 -25.90 -12.89 -14.05
CA VAL A 264 -26.47 -14.23 -14.02
C VAL A 264 -25.50 -15.19 -14.68
N LYS A 265 -25.16 -16.29 -14.01
CA LYS A 265 -24.29 -17.34 -14.50
C LYS A 265 -24.81 -18.67 -14.01
N ARG A 266 -25.69 -19.31 -14.78
CA ARG A 266 -26.28 -20.60 -14.47
C ARG A 266 -26.34 -21.48 -15.72
N SER A 267 -26.31 -22.78 -15.55
CA SER A 267 -26.37 -23.78 -16.62
C SER A 267 -27.49 -24.77 -16.39
N ILE A 268 -27.97 -25.34 -17.49
CA ILE A 268 -28.78 -26.56 -17.52
C ILE A 268 -27.98 -27.68 -18.21
N ASN A 269 -28.20 -28.92 -17.84
CA ASN A 269 -27.52 -30.06 -18.46
C ASN A 269 -28.41 -30.70 -19.52
N ILE A 270 -27.93 -30.73 -20.75
CA ILE A 270 -28.61 -31.37 -21.89
C ILE A 270 -28.06 -32.75 -22.09
N ASP A 271 -28.94 -33.73 -22.29
CA ASP A 271 -28.57 -35.09 -22.62
C ASP A 271 -27.79 -35.16 -23.93
N MET A 272 -26.57 -35.71 -23.88
CA MET A 272 -25.69 -35.84 -25.03
C MET A 272 -26.31 -36.72 -26.13
N ASN A 273 -27.12 -37.75 -25.77
CA ASN A 273 -27.78 -38.61 -26.73
C ASN A 273 -28.92 -37.93 -27.50
N SER A 274 -29.41 -36.78 -27.00
CA SER A 274 -30.42 -36.00 -27.69
C SER A 274 -29.84 -35.11 -28.81
N VAL A 275 -28.50 -34.95 -28.85
CA VAL A 275 -27.84 -34.11 -29.86
C VAL A 275 -27.82 -34.78 -31.21
N ARG A 276 -28.35 -34.12 -32.24
CA ARG A 276 -28.43 -34.66 -33.62
C ARG A 276 -28.37 -33.59 -34.67
N PHE A 277 -28.10 -33.98 -35.91
CA PHE A 277 -28.22 -33.08 -37.04
C PHE A 277 -29.69 -32.73 -37.31
N CYS A 278 -29.96 -31.50 -37.71
CA CYS A 278 -31.31 -31.05 -38.03
C CYS A 278 -31.78 -31.69 -39.35
N THR A 279 -32.99 -32.21 -39.35
CA THR A 279 -33.68 -32.65 -40.60
C THR A 279 -34.32 -31.42 -41.26
N SER A 280 -34.68 -31.56 -42.55
CA SER A 280 -35.41 -30.50 -43.29
C SER A 280 -36.71 -30.14 -42.63
N GLU A 281 -37.40 -31.13 -42.03
CA GLU A 281 -38.64 -30.91 -41.30
C GLU A 281 -38.43 -30.08 -39.99
N MET A 282 -37.34 -30.37 -39.27
CA MET A 282 -36.95 -29.61 -38.09
C MET A 282 -36.62 -28.15 -38.46
N LEU A 283 -35.84 -27.93 -39.52
CA LEU A 283 -35.51 -26.58 -39.97
C LEU A 283 -36.75 -25.81 -40.42
N ALA A 284 -37.68 -26.45 -41.11
CA ALA A 284 -38.95 -25.83 -41.52
C ALA A 284 -39.82 -25.42 -40.29
N LYS A 285 -39.78 -26.20 -39.19
CA LYS A 285 -40.44 -25.82 -37.91
C LYS A 285 -39.69 -24.67 -37.24
N TYR A 286 -38.38 -24.71 -37.17
CA TYR A 286 -37.59 -23.66 -36.53
C TYR A 286 -37.71 -22.29 -37.22
N LYS A 287 -37.88 -22.27 -38.57
CA LYS A 287 -38.14 -21.02 -39.33
C LYS A 287 -39.47 -20.32 -38.93
N LYS A 288 -40.41 -21.03 -38.33
CA LYS A 288 -41.66 -20.46 -37.82
C LYS A 288 -41.47 -19.78 -36.46
N ILE A 289 -40.33 -19.98 -35.77
CA ILE A 289 -40.00 -19.35 -34.52
C ILE A 289 -39.39 -17.99 -34.81
N GLN A 290 -40.07 -16.90 -34.48
CA GLN A 290 -39.65 -15.52 -34.83
C GLN A 290 -38.21 -15.20 -34.44
N LEU A 291 -37.75 -15.65 -33.27
CA LEU A 291 -36.37 -15.42 -32.81
C LEU A 291 -35.31 -16.25 -33.51
N LEU A 292 -35.73 -17.24 -34.33
CA LEU A 292 -34.83 -18.15 -35.06
C LEU A 292 -34.85 -17.99 -36.57
N THR A 293 -35.85 -17.32 -37.14
CA THR A 293 -36.06 -17.23 -38.59
C THR A 293 -34.79 -16.80 -39.29
N ASP A 294 -34.25 -15.64 -38.97
CA ASP A 294 -33.05 -15.06 -39.57
C ASP A 294 -31.81 -15.95 -39.37
N TYR A 295 -31.64 -16.49 -38.17
CA TYR A 295 -30.50 -17.35 -37.87
C TYR A 295 -30.51 -18.64 -38.72
N VAL A 296 -31.66 -19.32 -38.78
CA VAL A 296 -31.78 -20.59 -39.52
C VAL A 296 -31.57 -20.36 -40.99
N GLU A 297 -32.16 -19.32 -41.58
CA GLU A 297 -32.03 -19.00 -43.01
C GLU A 297 -30.59 -18.64 -43.39
N GLN A 298 -29.96 -17.74 -42.63
CA GLN A 298 -28.56 -17.37 -42.88
C GLN A 298 -27.61 -18.55 -42.73
N THR A 299 -27.79 -19.35 -41.66
CA THR A 299 -26.95 -20.52 -41.43
C THR A 299 -27.15 -21.58 -42.50
N GLU A 300 -28.40 -21.82 -42.96
CA GLU A 300 -28.69 -22.76 -44.04
C GLU A 300 -28.02 -22.35 -45.35
N GLN A 301 -28.03 -21.05 -45.67
CA GLN A 301 -27.35 -20.52 -46.83
C GLN A 301 -25.83 -20.71 -46.73
N VAL A 302 -25.19 -20.32 -45.63
CA VAL A 302 -23.75 -20.51 -45.39
C VAL A 302 -23.36 -21.99 -45.49
N VAL A 303 -24.16 -22.88 -44.92
CA VAL A 303 -23.90 -24.32 -44.97
C VAL A 303 -24.01 -24.86 -46.40
N LYS A 304 -25.02 -24.40 -47.14
CA LYS A 304 -25.25 -24.79 -48.55
C LYS A 304 -24.12 -24.32 -49.45
N GLU A 305 -23.68 -23.07 -49.31
CA GLU A 305 -22.57 -22.49 -50.06
C GLU A 305 -21.26 -23.23 -49.78
N TYR A 306 -20.93 -23.46 -48.49
CA TYR A 306 -19.76 -24.21 -48.11
C TYR A 306 -19.73 -25.62 -48.69
N ASN A 307 -20.83 -26.37 -48.56
CA ASN A 307 -20.91 -27.75 -49.05
C ASN A 307 -20.82 -27.83 -50.58
N LYS A 308 -21.35 -26.83 -51.29
CA LYS A 308 -21.23 -26.71 -52.75
C LYS A 308 -19.79 -26.39 -53.18
N GLU A 309 -19.14 -25.45 -52.56
CA GLU A 309 -17.76 -25.05 -52.87
C GLU A 309 -16.77 -26.20 -52.66
N HIS A 310 -16.99 -27.02 -51.66
CA HIS A 310 -16.13 -28.15 -51.29
C HIS A 310 -16.59 -29.48 -51.95
N HIS A 311 -17.55 -29.44 -52.86
CA HIS A 311 -18.08 -30.62 -53.57
C HIS A 311 -18.49 -31.77 -52.61
N ILE A 312 -19.13 -31.46 -51.51
CA ILE A 312 -19.49 -32.41 -50.48
C ILE A 312 -20.60 -33.34 -50.96
N ASP A 313 -20.39 -34.64 -50.81
CA ASP A 313 -21.45 -35.65 -51.00
C ASP A 313 -22.43 -35.60 -49.80
N ASN A 314 -23.60 -35.07 -50.07
CA ASN A 314 -24.65 -34.89 -49.07
C ASN A 314 -25.46 -36.17 -48.75
N SER A 315 -25.18 -37.30 -49.43
CA SER A 315 -25.88 -38.58 -49.18
C SER A 315 -25.61 -39.13 -47.76
N ILE A 316 -24.45 -38.80 -47.22
CA ILE A 316 -24.02 -39.25 -45.88
C ILE A 316 -24.05 -38.05 -44.90
N LEU A 317 -24.74 -38.18 -43.77
CA LEU A 317 -24.99 -37.09 -42.84
C LEU A 317 -23.73 -36.49 -42.18
N VAL A 318 -22.63 -37.22 -42.04
CA VAL A 318 -21.38 -36.73 -41.48
C VAL A 318 -20.52 -35.93 -42.45
N ASN A 319 -20.85 -35.98 -43.72
CA ASN A 319 -20.11 -35.25 -44.75
C ASN A 319 -20.53 -33.76 -44.72
N GLY A 320 -19.53 -32.88 -44.76
CA GLY A 320 -19.74 -31.43 -44.83
C GLY A 320 -20.29 -30.80 -43.54
N ARG A 321 -20.83 -29.60 -43.70
CA ARG A 321 -21.43 -28.85 -42.61
C ARG A 321 -22.91 -29.05 -42.53
N ARG A 322 -23.45 -29.10 -41.31
CA ARG A 322 -24.90 -29.19 -41.02
C ARG A 322 -25.24 -28.46 -39.74
N GLN A 323 -26.45 -28.03 -39.63
CA GLN A 323 -26.98 -27.49 -38.36
C GLN A 323 -27.31 -28.63 -37.41
N THR A 324 -27.11 -28.42 -36.12
CA THR A 324 -27.54 -29.34 -35.06
C THR A 324 -28.68 -28.72 -34.24
N ASN A 325 -29.53 -29.56 -33.67
CA ASN A 325 -30.58 -29.11 -32.75
C ASN A 325 -30.04 -28.30 -31.58
N LEU A 326 -28.92 -28.73 -31.00
CA LEU A 326 -28.28 -28.03 -29.89
C LEU A 326 -27.71 -26.65 -30.33
N GLY A 327 -27.17 -26.56 -31.55
CA GLY A 327 -26.72 -25.29 -32.14
C GLY A 327 -27.85 -24.28 -32.32
N VAL A 328 -28.99 -24.76 -32.83
CA VAL A 328 -30.22 -23.95 -33.00
C VAL A 328 -30.76 -23.52 -31.62
N PHE A 329 -30.79 -24.43 -30.64
CA PHE A 329 -31.20 -24.12 -29.27
C PHE A 329 -30.32 -23.03 -28.64
N ARG A 330 -29.02 -23.11 -28.78
CA ARG A 330 -28.11 -22.07 -28.32
C ARG A 330 -28.40 -20.71 -28.96
N ALA A 331 -28.64 -20.69 -30.27
CA ALA A 331 -28.99 -19.47 -31.00
C ALA A 331 -30.31 -18.88 -30.49
N TYR A 332 -31.32 -19.74 -30.29
CA TYR A 332 -32.58 -19.31 -29.71
C TYR A 332 -32.39 -18.62 -28.36
N LEU A 333 -31.68 -19.26 -27.44
CA LEU A 333 -31.42 -18.71 -26.11
C LEU A 333 -30.67 -17.38 -26.16
N THR A 334 -29.70 -17.27 -27.07
CA THR A 334 -28.96 -16.01 -27.27
C THR A 334 -29.88 -14.89 -27.74
N ASN A 335 -30.76 -15.14 -28.69
CA ASN A 335 -31.71 -14.16 -29.22
C ASN A 335 -32.82 -13.84 -28.19
N TYR A 336 -33.28 -14.83 -27.43
CA TYR A 336 -34.23 -14.66 -26.36
C TYR A 336 -33.68 -13.73 -25.27
N LEU A 337 -32.47 -13.97 -24.76
CA LEU A 337 -31.86 -13.09 -23.77
C LEU A 337 -31.70 -11.65 -24.30
N LYS A 338 -31.33 -11.48 -25.56
CA LYS A 338 -31.21 -10.15 -26.18
C LYS A 338 -32.55 -9.45 -26.38
N SER A 339 -33.69 -10.19 -26.45
CA SER A 339 -35.01 -9.61 -26.61
C SER A 339 -35.60 -9.11 -25.27
N LEU A 340 -35.08 -9.60 -24.15
CA LEU A 340 -35.60 -9.23 -22.82
C LEU A 340 -35.21 -7.79 -22.46
N PRO A 341 -36.18 -6.98 -21.93
CA PRO A 341 -35.91 -5.60 -21.51
C PRO A 341 -34.98 -5.52 -20.28
N ASP A 342 -35.09 -6.49 -19.39
CA ASP A 342 -34.35 -6.54 -18.13
C ASP A 342 -32.90 -7.04 -18.27
N VAL A 343 -32.47 -7.42 -19.46
CA VAL A 343 -31.09 -7.81 -19.77
C VAL A 343 -30.32 -6.61 -20.31
N ASN A 344 -29.20 -6.28 -19.66
CA ASN A 344 -28.34 -5.20 -20.12
C ASN A 344 -27.56 -5.61 -21.38
N LYS A 345 -27.91 -4.98 -22.49
CA LYS A 345 -27.35 -5.27 -23.83
C LYS A 345 -25.93 -4.71 -24.02
N ASN A 346 -25.49 -3.79 -23.18
CA ASN A 346 -24.16 -3.19 -23.25
C ASN A 346 -23.08 -4.04 -22.52
N LEU A 347 -23.53 -5.02 -21.74
CA LEU A 347 -22.65 -5.95 -21.03
C LEU A 347 -22.63 -7.32 -21.73
N THR A 348 -21.69 -8.15 -21.37
CA THR A 348 -21.52 -9.49 -21.96
C THR A 348 -22.80 -10.30 -21.83
N CYS A 349 -23.35 -10.71 -22.96
CA CYS A 349 -24.50 -11.62 -23.05
C CYS A 349 -24.14 -12.75 -24.00
N MET A 350 -24.05 -13.98 -23.48
CA MET A 350 -23.71 -15.17 -24.28
C MET A 350 -24.33 -16.43 -23.70
N VAL A 351 -24.53 -17.38 -24.60
CA VAL A 351 -24.87 -18.78 -24.24
C VAL A 351 -23.72 -19.66 -24.75
N ARG A 352 -23.13 -20.44 -23.87
CA ARG A 352 -21.98 -21.29 -24.20
C ARG A 352 -22.11 -22.70 -23.66
N TYR A 353 -21.37 -23.63 -24.24
CA TYR A 353 -21.22 -24.97 -23.70
C TYR A 353 -20.01 -25.00 -22.77
N LEU A 354 -20.19 -25.62 -21.62
CA LEU A 354 -19.06 -25.98 -20.76
C LEU A 354 -18.59 -27.41 -21.10
N GLN A 355 -17.55 -27.86 -20.45
CA GLN A 355 -17.04 -29.21 -20.63
C GLN A 355 -18.13 -30.22 -20.28
N PRO A 356 -18.42 -31.22 -21.17
CA PRO A 356 -19.36 -32.28 -20.86
C PRO A 356 -19.01 -33.01 -19.56
N THR A 357 -20.03 -33.35 -18.82
CA THR A 357 -19.94 -34.10 -17.54
C THR A 357 -20.76 -35.39 -17.63
N GLU A 358 -20.68 -36.23 -16.61
CA GLU A 358 -21.55 -37.37 -16.47
C GLU A 358 -23.04 -37.02 -16.47
N GLN A 359 -23.37 -35.78 -16.10
CA GLN A 359 -24.73 -35.25 -16.11
C GLN A 359 -25.15 -34.62 -17.43
N GLY A 360 -24.36 -34.74 -18.50
CA GLY A 360 -24.65 -34.20 -19.79
C GLY A 360 -23.79 -33.01 -20.19
N ILE A 361 -24.26 -32.25 -21.21
CA ILE A 361 -23.61 -31.04 -21.72
C ILE A 361 -24.18 -29.82 -20.98
N PRO A 362 -23.39 -29.13 -20.12
CA PRO A 362 -23.86 -27.92 -19.48
C PRO A 362 -23.98 -26.78 -20.51
N VAL A 363 -25.19 -26.26 -20.71
CA VAL A 363 -25.47 -25.06 -21.50
C VAL A 363 -25.57 -23.89 -20.53
N GLU A 364 -24.53 -23.07 -20.46
CA GLU A 364 -24.44 -21.94 -19.53
C GLU A 364 -25.01 -20.68 -20.17
N LEU A 365 -25.95 -20.03 -19.47
CA LEU A 365 -26.40 -18.66 -19.72
C LEU A 365 -25.53 -17.71 -18.90
N TYR A 366 -24.89 -16.79 -19.59
CA TYR A 366 -24.07 -15.76 -19.00
C TYR A 366 -24.54 -14.41 -19.48
N PHE A 367 -25.17 -13.65 -18.61
CA PHE A 367 -25.69 -12.33 -18.94
C PHE A 367 -25.78 -11.44 -17.69
N PHE A 368 -26.07 -10.17 -17.89
CA PHE A 368 -26.25 -9.21 -16.81
C PHE A 368 -27.69 -8.69 -16.80
N SER A 369 -28.36 -8.83 -15.66
CA SER A 369 -29.63 -8.16 -15.40
C SER A 369 -29.39 -6.67 -15.19
N ALA A 370 -30.18 -5.81 -15.80
CA ALA A 370 -30.19 -4.38 -15.54
C ALA A 370 -30.71 -4.05 -14.11
N VAL A 371 -31.56 -4.92 -13.57
CA VAL A 371 -32.06 -4.83 -12.21
C VAL A 371 -31.10 -5.51 -11.25
N LYS A 372 -30.70 -4.80 -10.19
CA LYS A 372 -29.63 -5.25 -9.26
C LYS A 372 -30.16 -5.64 -7.89
N GLU A 373 -31.35 -5.16 -7.52
CA GLU A 373 -32.04 -5.48 -6.26
C GLU A 373 -32.33 -6.98 -6.19
N TRP A 374 -32.06 -7.57 -5.03
CA TRP A 374 -32.02 -9.02 -4.91
C TRP A 374 -33.33 -9.72 -5.30
N VAL A 375 -34.44 -9.32 -4.72
CA VAL A 375 -35.74 -10.01 -4.95
C VAL A 375 -36.17 -9.91 -6.42
N PRO A 376 -36.20 -8.72 -7.06
CA PRO A 376 -36.54 -8.64 -8.49
C PRO A 376 -35.51 -9.36 -9.39
N TYR A 377 -34.20 -9.32 -9.05
CA TYR A 377 -33.18 -10.07 -9.79
C TYR A 377 -33.44 -11.58 -9.77
N GLU A 378 -33.79 -12.16 -8.62
CA GLU A 378 -34.14 -13.58 -8.54
C GLU A 378 -35.40 -13.90 -9.32
N GLY A 379 -36.36 -12.99 -9.36
CA GLY A 379 -37.59 -13.11 -10.20
C GLY A 379 -37.25 -13.19 -11.69
N ILE A 380 -36.44 -12.22 -12.20
CA ILE A 380 -35.99 -12.22 -13.60
C ILE A 380 -35.22 -13.52 -13.93
N GLN A 381 -34.40 -13.98 -13.02
CA GLN A 381 -33.64 -15.22 -13.19
C GLN A 381 -34.58 -16.44 -13.25
N ALA A 382 -35.58 -16.50 -12.36
CA ALA A 382 -36.57 -17.57 -12.38
C ALA A 382 -37.37 -17.57 -13.69
N ASP A 383 -37.90 -16.42 -14.13
CA ASP A 383 -38.66 -16.30 -15.38
C ASP A 383 -37.85 -16.77 -16.62
N VAL A 384 -36.56 -16.40 -16.66
CA VAL A 384 -35.69 -16.84 -17.75
C VAL A 384 -35.50 -18.35 -17.73
N PHE A 385 -35.33 -18.96 -16.56
CA PHE A 385 -35.11 -20.41 -16.46
C PHE A 385 -36.40 -21.21 -16.63
N ASP A 386 -37.56 -20.72 -16.17
CA ASP A 386 -38.85 -21.34 -16.43
C ASP A 386 -39.12 -21.41 -17.93
N HIS A 387 -38.92 -20.30 -18.64
CA HIS A 387 -39.06 -20.29 -20.10
C HIS A 387 -38.07 -21.23 -20.79
N LEU A 388 -36.80 -21.20 -20.38
CA LEU A 388 -35.76 -22.06 -20.92
C LEU A 388 -36.11 -23.54 -20.76
N LEU A 389 -36.56 -23.96 -19.58
CA LEU A 389 -36.92 -25.35 -19.32
C LEU A 389 -38.13 -25.78 -20.16
N ALA A 390 -39.10 -24.92 -20.40
CA ALA A 390 -40.25 -25.19 -21.25
C ALA A 390 -39.87 -25.32 -22.76
N ILE A 391 -38.80 -24.65 -23.19
CA ILE A 391 -38.32 -24.69 -24.61
C ILE A 391 -37.42 -25.90 -24.91
N VAL A 392 -36.81 -26.52 -23.92
CA VAL A 392 -35.94 -27.69 -24.15
C VAL A 392 -36.58 -28.76 -25.04
N PRO A 393 -37.82 -29.25 -24.79
CA PRO A 393 -38.43 -30.24 -25.66
C PRO A 393 -38.74 -29.74 -27.08
N VAL A 394 -39.07 -28.44 -27.23
CA VAL A 394 -39.37 -27.82 -28.51
C VAL A 394 -38.13 -27.81 -29.45
N SER A 395 -36.94 -27.75 -28.84
CA SER A 395 -35.66 -27.83 -29.58
C SER A 395 -35.24 -29.27 -29.90
N TYR A 396 -36.09 -30.26 -29.66
CA TYR A 396 -35.74 -31.70 -29.76
C TYR A 396 -34.51 -32.10 -28.97
N THR A 397 -34.25 -31.39 -27.87
CA THR A 397 -33.27 -31.77 -26.83
C THR A 397 -33.98 -32.26 -25.58
N HIS A 398 -33.27 -32.92 -24.73
CA HIS A 398 -33.82 -33.39 -23.44
C HIS A 398 -32.84 -33.03 -22.32
N LEU A 399 -33.39 -32.76 -21.14
CA LEU A 399 -32.58 -32.64 -19.93
C LEU A 399 -32.10 -34.04 -19.51
N THR A 400 -30.89 -34.09 -19.00
CA THR A 400 -30.39 -35.31 -18.37
C THR A 400 -31.16 -35.52 -17.07
N LEU A 401 -31.92 -36.59 -16.99
CA LEU A 401 -32.51 -37.06 -15.74
C LEU A 401 -31.40 -37.74 -14.91
N PRO A 402 -31.36 -37.50 -13.57
CA PRO A 402 -30.47 -38.30 -12.73
C PRO A 402 -30.85 -39.76 -12.92
N THR A 403 -29.88 -40.60 -13.33
CA THR A 403 -30.08 -42.03 -13.44
C THR A 403 -30.31 -42.55 -12.02
N ILE A 404 -31.58 -42.75 -11.65
CA ILE A 404 -31.93 -43.51 -10.48
C ILE A 404 -31.59 -44.97 -10.86
N LEU A 405 -30.41 -45.43 -10.45
CA LEU A 405 -30.16 -46.89 -10.41
C LEU A 405 -31.15 -47.48 -9.45
N LEU A 406 -32.27 -47.98 -9.99
CA LEU A 406 -33.08 -48.97 -9.31
C LEU A 406 -32.24 -50.25 -9.24
N VAL A 407 -31.57 -50.44 -8.09
CA VAL A 407 -31.00 -51.72 -7.71
C VAL A 407 -32.11 -52.57 -7.07
#